data_0cd1195caa94b9936207a6fdddc002bd
#
_entry.id   0cd1195caa94b9936207a6fdddc002bd
#
_cell.length_a   1.000
_cell.length_b   1.000
_cell.length_c   1.000
_cell.angle_alpha   90.00
_cell.angle_beta   90.00
_cell.angle_gamma   90.00
#
_symmetry.space_group_name_H-M   'P 1'
#
loop_
_entity.id
_entity.type
_entity.pdbx_description
1 polymer ?
#
loop_
_entity_poly.entity_id
_entity_poly.type
_entity_poly.pdbx_seq_one_letter_code
_entity_poly.pdbx_strand_id
1 'polypeptide(L)' 'MLHNNFMHKGDKLICTKEVRNYLGWLLFEKGKEYDVLYVDNNDIKVMICINHTLYGNEYNSFPIEWVRERFVHKK' A
#
# COMPACT_ATOMS: atom_id res chain seq x y z
N MET A 1 12.46 7.96 15.33
CA MET A 1 11.99 7.67 15.19
C MET A 1 11.19 7.60 14.71
N LEU A 2 10.69 7.41 14.39
CA LEU A 2 9.96 7.34 13.76
C LEU A 2 8.97 7.27 13.90
N HIS A 3 8.32 7.44 13.95
CA HIS A 3 7.39 7.32 14.15
C HIS A 3 6.39 7.73 13.43
N ASN A 4 5.80 8.44 13.36
CA ASN A 4 5.01 9.00 12.82
C ASN A 4 4.68 8.71 11.52
N ASN A 5 5.24 8.57 11.11
CA ASN A 5 5.32 7.95 9.89
C ASN A 5 4.51 6.74 9.87
N PHE A 6 3.66 6.59 10.76
CA PHE A 6 2.92 5.40 10.88
C PHE A 6 1.73 5.39 9.99
N MET A 7 1.52 4.23 9.39
CA MET A 7 0.35 3.95 8.60
C MET A 7 -0.67 3.26 9.48
N HIS A 8 -1.94 3.53 9.24
CA HIS A 8 -3.04 2.94 10.00
C HIS A 8 -4.08 2.39 9.04
N LYS A 9 -4.82 1.42 9.52
CA LYS A 9 -5.97 0.90 8.80
C LYS A 9 -6.89 2.05 8.38
N GLY A 10 -7.27 2.07 7.13
CA GLY A 10 -8.13 3.12 6.58
C GLY A 10 -7.39 4.30 5.98
N ASP A 11 -6.09 4.37 6.15
CA ASP A 11 -5.30 5.45 5.55
C ASP A 11 -5.34 5.34 4.03
N LYS A 12 -5.20 6.49 3.39
CA LYS A 12 -5.07 6.59 1.93
C LYS A 12 -3.62 6.87 1.58
N LEU A 13 -3.12 6.14 0.61
CA LEU A 13 -1.76 6.32 0.10
C LEU A 13 -1.83 6.70 -1.37
N ILE A 14 -0.90 7.56 -1.79
CA ILE A 14 -0.76 7.90 -3.20
C ILE A 14 0.51 7.24 -3.70
N CYS A 15 0.38 6.48 -4.78
CA CYS A 15 1.52 5.80 -5.39
C CYS A 15 2.41 6.84 -6.09
N THR A 16 3.70 6.81 -5.80
CA THR A 16 4.66 7.72 -6.41
C THR A 16 5.53 7.04 -7.45
N LYS A 17 5.55 5.71 -7.47
CA LYS A 17 6.34 4.93 -8.42
C LYS A 17 5.50 3.75 -8.89
N GLU A 18 5.33 3.62 -10.19
CA GLU A 18 4.59 2.49 -10.76
C GLU A 18 5.18 1.17 -10.27
N VAL A 19 4.30 0.23 -9.91
CA VAL A 19 4.71 -1.09 -9.44
C VAL A 19 4.06 -2.15 -10.34
N ARG A 20 4.88 -3.05 -10.85
CA ARG A 20 4.42 -4.19 -11.64
C ARG A 20 4.88 -5.49 -10.99
N ASN A 21 4.13 -6.56 -11.21
CA ASN A 21 4.54 -7.87 -10.73
C ASN A 21 5.55 -8.48 -11.70
N TYR A 22 6.04 -9.68 -11.39
CA TYR A 22 7.06 -10.33 -12.21
C TYR A 22 6.56 -10.70 -13.60
N LEU A 23 5.25 -10.71 -13.82
CA LEU A 23 4.66 -10.96 -15.15
C LEU A 23 4.48 -9.66 -15.93
N GLY A 24 4.82 -8.52 -15.33
CA GLY A 24 4.67 -7.23 -15.98
C GLY A 24 3.30 -6.59 -15.80
N TRP A 25 2.43 -7.19 -15.01
CA TRP A 25 1.09 -6.62 -14.75
C TRP A 25 1.19 -5.47 -13.76
N LEU A 26 0.46 -4.41 -14.07
CA LEU A 26 0.44 -3.23 -13.23
C LEU A 26 -0.32 -3.52 -11.93
N LEU A 27 0.37 -3.38 -10.80
CA LEU A 27 -0.24 -3.53 -9.49
C LEU A 27 -0.66 -2.19 -8.90
N PHE A 28 0.23 -1.19 -9.00
CA PHE A 28 -0.05 0.15 -8.48
C PHE A 28 0.36 1.16 -9.52
N GLU A 29 -0.57 2.05 -9.84
CA GLU A 29 -0.38 3.07 -10.85
C GLU A 29 0.09 4.36 -10.20
N LYS A 30 1.13 4.98 -10.74
CA LYS A 30 1.65 6.25 -10.24
C LYS A 30 0.55 7.31 -10.25
N GLY A 31 0.41 8.02 -9.14
CA GLY A 31 -0.57 9.08 -8.99
C GLY A 31 -1.92 8.62 -8.47
N LYS A 32 -2.13 7.32 -8.38
CA LYS A 32 -3.43 6.77 -7.95
C LYS A 32 -3.44 6.54 -6.44
N GLU A 33 -4.63 6.58 -5.85
CA GLU A 33 -4.82 6.35 -4.42
C GLU A 33 -5.12 4.90 -4.14
N TYR A 34 -4.62 4.42 -3.00
CA TYR A 34 -4.85 3.05 -2.55
C TYR A 34 -5.13 3.05 -1.05
N ASP A 35 -5.95 2.10 -0.61
CA ASP A 35 -6.36 2.00 0.79
C ASP A 35 -5.45 1.05 1.56
N VAL A 36 -5.10 1.46 2.78
CA VAL A 36 -4.44 0.58 3.73
C VAL A 36 -5.52 -0.23 4.42
N LEU A 37 -5.50 -1.55 4.22
CA LEU A 37 -6.48 -2.44 4.82
C LEU A 37 -6.10 -2.87 6.22
N TYR A 38 -4.81 -3.02 6.48
CA TYR A 38 -4.32 -3.50 7.75
C TYR A 38 -2.83 -3.22 7.90
N VAL A 39 -2.39 -3.00 9.12
CA VAL A 39 -0.97 -2.83 9.43
C VAL A 39 -0.59 -3.88 10.46
N ASP A 40 0.37 -4.72 10.12
CA ASP A 40 0.89 -5.74 11.03
C ASP A 40 2.14 -5.18 11.70
N ASN A 41 2.01 -4.78 12.95
CA ASN A 41 3.11 -4.18 13.68
C ASN A 41 4.17 -5.19 14.10
N ASN A 42 3.83 -6.46 14.19
CA ASN A 42 4.79 -7.50 14.56
C ASN A 42 5.78 -7.75 13.44
N ASP A 43 5.28 -7.83 12.22
CA ASP A 43 6.12 -8.08 11.04
C ASP A 43 6.46 -6.79 10.30
N ILE A 44 5.93 -5.67 10.77
CA ILE A 44 6.13 -4.36 10.16
C ILE A 44 5.77 -4.43 8.67
N LYS A 45 4.57 -4.90 8.40
CA LYS A 45 4.03 -5.03 7.06
C LYS A 45 2.73 -4.25 6.93
N VAL A 46 2.48 -3.77 5.73
CA VAL A 46 1.27 -3.03 5.40
C VAL A 46 0.51 -3.77 4.34
N MET A 47 -0.77 -4.05 4.61
CA MET A 47 -1.66 -4.69 3.64
C MET A 47 -2.37 -3.60 2.86
N ILE A 48 -2.15 -3.56 1.56
CA ILE A 48 -2.69 -2.52 0.69
C ILE A 48 -3.67 -3.15 -0.29
N CYS A 49 -4.81 -2.49 -0.47
CA CYS A 49 -5.82 -2.91 -1.43
C CYS A 49 -5.34 -2.60 -2.84
N ILE A 50 -5.27 -3.61 -3.68
CA ILE A 50 -4.88 -3.45 -5.08
C ILE A 50 -6.11 -3.13 -5.92
N ASN A 51 -7.20 -3.87 -5.70
CA ASN A 51 -8.45 -3.66 -6.42
C ASN A 51 -9.64 -3.95 -5.52
N HIS A 52 -10.71 -3.19 -5.70
CA HIS A 52 -12.02 -3.48 -5.10
C HIS A 52 -12.82 -4.30 -6.10
N THR A 53 -13.33 -5.44 -5.67
CA THR A 53 -14.14 -6.31 -6.52
C THR A 53 -15.49 -6.60 -5.86
N LEU A 54 -16.41 -7.17 -6.62
CA LEU A 54 -17.72 -7.57 -6.08
C LEU A 54 -17.62 -8.66 -5.03
N TYR A 55 -16.55 -9.43 -5.07
CA TYR A 55 -16.36 -10.58 -4.19
C TYR A 55 -15.38 -10.30 -3.06
N GLY A 56 -14.97 -9.05 -2.92
CA GLY A 56 -14.03 -8.64 -1.91
C GLY A 56 -12.88 -7.86 -2.52
N ASN A 57 -11.89 -7.54 -1.72
CA ASN A 57 -10.76 -6.76 -2.16
C ASN A 57 -9.60 -7.66 -2.52
N GLU A 58 -8.94 -7.35 -3.63
CA GLU A 58 -7.64 -7.92 -3.91
C GLU A 58 -6.60 -7.11 -3.14
N TYR A 59 -5.71 -7.80 -2.44
CA TYR A 59 -4.73 -7.11 -1.60
C TYR A 59 -3.46 -7.93 -1.48
N ASN A 60 -2.40 -7.27 -1.03
CA ASN A 60 -1.15 -7.92 -0.71
C ASN A 60 -0.50 -7.20 0.47
N SER A 61 0.40 -7.90 1.14
CA SER A 61 1.17 -7.34 2.26
C SER A 61 2.57 -7.01 1.78
N PHE A 62 3.06 -5.84 2.18
CA PHE A 62 4.39 -5.36 1.78
C PHE A 62 5.14 -4.87 3.01
N PRO A 63 6.46 -5.02 3.04
CA PRO A 63 7.26 -4.42 4.13
C PRO A 63 7.04 -2.92 4.16
N ILE A 64 6.99 -2.35 5.36
CA ILE A 64 6.70 -0.93 5.49
C ILE A 64 7.73 -0.04 4.78
N GLU A 65 9.00 -0.45 4.77
CA GLU A 65 10.04 0.32 4.09
C GLU A 65 9.83 0.33 2.59
N TRP A 66 9.39 -0.79 2.04
CA TRP A 66 9.06 -0.89 0.63
C TRP A 66 7.92 0.08 0.28
N VAL A 67 6.91 0.17 1.16
CA VAL A 67 5.77 1.06 0.97
C VAL A 67 6.20 2.52 1.03
N ARG A 68 7.06 2.87 1.98
CA ARG A 68 7.53 4.25 2.12
C ARG A 68 8.29 4.75 0.90
N GLU A 69 8.96 3.86 0.20
CA GLU A 69 9.71 4.22 -1.00
C GLU A 69 8.81 4.50 -2.19
N ARG A 70 7.60 3.98 -2.17
CA ARG A 70 6.71 3.99 -3.35
C ARG A 70 5.41 4.72 -3.14
N PHE A 71 5.12 5.10 -1.91
CA PHE A 71 3.86 5.77 -1.58
C PHE A 71 4.10 6.93 -0.63
N VAL A 72 3.17 7.89 -0.67
CA VAL A 72 3.10 8.94 0.32
C VAL A 72 1.68 8.97 0.88
N HIS A 73 1.54 9.43 2.12
CA HIS A 73 0.23 9.59 2.71
C HIS A 73 -0.54 10.69 2.00
N LYS A 74 -1.80 10.45 1.73
CA LYS A 74 -2.71 11.49 1.29
C LYS A 74 -3.13 12.29 2.50
N LYS A 75 -3.06 13.59 2.39
CA LYS A 75 -3.47 14.48 3.47
C LYS A 75 -4.85 15.06 3.25
#